data_0c1fd24b51221d90a83911269899fba6
#
_entry.id   0c1fd24b51221d90a83911269899fba6
#
_cell.length_a   1.000
_cell.length_b   1.000
_cell.length_c   1.000
_cell.angle_alpha   90.00
_cell.angle_beta   90.00
_cell.angle_gamma   90.00
#
_symmetry.space_group_name_H-M   'P 1'
#
loop_
_entity.id
_entity.type
_entity.pdbx_description
1 polymer ?
#
loop_
_entity_poly.entity_id
_entity_poly.type
_entity_poly.pdbx_seq_one_letter_code
_entity_poly.pdbx_strand_id
1 'polypeptide(L)'
;MDLRDHFETPVPVAVLAEGEFGTTEGKTANGIVTSSEVFDTCVVVDSQRAGRHPTDVLESRDAPEVPIVASVAAALAEAPEIEALVIGVAPAGGSLPESWVDDIEAAIRAGCDVVSGLHVFLTEDKHWTDLAEKHGTRLIDVRKPPGEDALRVGDGSVDDVSTDVVLTLGTDCAVGKRTTTYELYRAARDAGYDAGWVATGQTGIMIGAHQGAVIDRVPADFTAGVVEDMVAAVGETHDVVFVEGQASLTHRAYAGVTLSVLHGSWPDAVVIADEPGRRTRTHFEDFEVAGVETEVRLVEELSDAEVAAVSTWGDSETEASRHDLPVANVYEEGGPRKLLSAVSEALAAPSTTGEATGSGA
;
A
#
# COMPACT_ATOMS: atom_id res chain seq x y z
N MET A 1 0.90 0.77 12.05
CA MET A 1 2.17 1.54 12.03
C MET A 1 1.98 2.79 11.21
N ASP A 2 2.24 3.95 11.78
CA ASP A 2 2.47 5.21 11.05
C ASP A 2 3.97 5.56 11.17
N LEU A 3 4.63 5.81 10.06
CA LEU A 3 6.06 6.19 10.08
C LEU A 3 6.28 7.62 10.60
N ARG A 4 5.24 8.45 10.62
CA ARG A 4 5.29 9.80 11.24
C ARG A 4 5.49 9.74 12.75
N ASP A 5 5.16 8.62 13.40
CA ASP A 5 5.46 8.39 14.83
C ASP A 5 6.96 8.21 15.10
N HIS A 6 7.72 7.90 14.05
CA HIS A 6 9.15 7.67 14.14
C HIS A 6 9.97 8.86 13.64
N PHE A 7 9.43 9.73 12.79
CA PHE A 7 10.18 10.76 12.10
C PHE A 7 9.47 12.11 12.07
N GLU A 8 10.25 13.18 12.08
CA GLU A 8 9.76 14.50 11.64
C GLU A 8 9.78 14.50 10.10
N THR A 9 8.61 14.47 9.47
CA THR A 9 8.46 14.27 8.03
C THR A 9 8.39 15.60 7.25
N PRO A 10 8.87 15.66 5.99
CA PRO A 10 9.57 14.57 5.28
C PRO A 10 11.02 14.37 5.70
N VAL A 11 11.49 13.12 5.71
CA VAL A 11 12.85 12.74 6.12
C VAL A 11 13.76 12.62 4.91
N PRO A 12 14.96 13.25 4.88
CA PRO A 12 15.94 13.05 3.84
C PRO A 12 16.50 11.61 3.85
N VAL A 13 16.34 10.88 2.74
CA VAL A 13 16.69 9.45 2.70
C VAL A 13 17.54 9.06 1.49
N ALA A 14 18.31 7.97 1.68
CA ALA A 14 18.80 7.14 0.60
C ALA A 14 17.86 5.94 0.42
N VAL A 15 17.46 5.63 -0.82
CA VAL A 15 16.61 4.47 -1.12
C VAL A 15 17.46 3.36 -1.73
N LEU A 16 17.64 2.24 -1.01
CA LEU A 16 18.33 1.05 -1.51
C LEU A 16 17.38 0.24 -2.39
N ALA A 17 17.73 0.13 -3.67
CA ALA A 17 16.94 -0.53 -4.70
C ALA A 17 17.80 -1.44 -5.61
N GLU A 18 18.89 -1.99 -5.06
CA GLU A 18 19.95 -2.71 -5.79
C GLU A 18 19.42 -3.73 -6.80
N GLY A 19 19.74 -3.49 -8.07
CA GLY A 19 19.39 -4.31 -9.21
C GLY A 19 17.94 -4.21 -9.69
N GLU A 20 17.03 -3.65 -8.88
CA GLU A 20 15.59 -3.71 -9.13
C GLU A 20 14.91 -2.35 -9.34
N PHE A 21 15.64 -1.24 -9.26
CA PHE A 21 15.05 0.07 -9.49
C PHE A 21 14.44 0.18 -10.90
N GLY A 22 13.19 0.57 -11.02
CA GLY A 22 12.45 0.65 -12.28
C GLY A 22 11.88 -0.68 -12.78
N THR A 23 12.07 -1.79 -12.06
CA THR A 23 11.43 -3.08 -12.39
C THR A 23 10.15 -3.30 -11.58
N THR A 24 9.39 -4.34 -11.91
CA THR A 24 8.20 -4.75 -11.13
C THR A 24 8.56 -5.20 -9.72
N GLU A 25 9.73 -5.83 -9.54
CA GLU A 25 10.22 -6.26 -8.22
C GLU A 25 10.66 -5.06 -7.37
N GLY A 26 11.09 -3.97 -7.99
CA GLY A 26 11.42 -2.69 -7.36
C GLY A 26 10.22 -1.79 -7.03
N LYS A 27 8.98 -2.27 -7.14
CA LYS A 27 7.75 -1.47 -6.99
C LYS A 27 7.68 -0.65 -5.69
N THR A 28 8.27 -1.15 -4.59
CA THR A 28 8.32 -0.41 -3.33
C THR A 28 9.30 0.77 -3.42
N ALA A 29 10.53 0.53 -3.89
CA ALA A 29 11.49 1.61 -4.11
C ALA A 29 10.97 2.65 -5.11
N ASN A 30 10.37 2.19 -6.23
CA ASN A 30 9.76 3.06 -7.23
C ASN A 30 8.67 3.95 -6.59
N GLY A 31 7.80 3.36 -5.76
CA GLY A 31 6.73 4.08 -5.06
C GLY A 31 7.27 5.09 -4.05
N ILE A 32 8.30 4.74 -3.27
CA ILE A 32 8.94 5.64 -2.32
C ILE A 32 9.50 6.86 -3.06
N VAL A 33 10.28 6.63 -4.11
CA VAL A 33 10.95 7.67 -4.88
C VAL A 33 9.98 8.63 -5.56
N THR A 34 8.81 8.14 -6.00
CA THR A 34 7.85 8.96 -6.75
C THR A 34 6.72 9.53 -5.90
N SER A 35 6.40 8.93 -4.76
CA SER A 35 5.09 9.16 -4.14
C SER A 35 5.12 9.27 -2.62
N SER A 36 6.28 9.14 -1.96
CA SER A 36 6.30 9.17 -0.49
C SER A 36 5.99 10.57 0.06
N GLU A 37 5.09 10.62 1.03
CA GLU A 37 4.81 11.81 1.85
C GLU A 37 5.65 11.83 3.15
N VAL A 38 6.32 10.71 3.46
CA VAL A 38 7.15 10.55 4.66
C VAL A 38 8.63 10.77 4.35
N PHE A 39 9.07 10.34 3.18
CA PHE A 39 10.48 10.36 2.80
C PHE A 39 10.73 11.37 1.66
N ASP A 40 11.75 12.20 1.84
CA ASP A 40 12.33 13.02 0.79
C ASP A 40 13.56 12.28 0.22
N THR A 41 13.41 11.72 -0.97
CA THR A 41 14.48 10.93 -1.59
C THR A 41 15.59 11.84 -2.10
N CYS A 42 16.75 11.80 -1.46
CA CYS A 42 17.94 12.53 -1.90
C CYS A 42 18.77 11.75 -2.91
N VAL A 43 18.82 10.42 -2.76
CA VAL A 43 19.67 9.52 -3.56
C VAL A 43 19.03 8.15 -3.68
N VAL A 44 19.17 7.50 -4.83
CA VAL A 44 18.85 6.09 -5.03
C VAL A 44 20.14 5.28 -5.09
N VAL A 45 20.20 4.14 -4.41
CA VAL A 45 21.33 3.21 -4.44
C VAL A 45 20.97 2.00 -5.29
N ASP A 46 21.56 1.93 -6.48
CA ASP A 46 21.47 0.81 -7.43
C ASP A 46 22.73 0.79 -8.31
N SER A 47 23.61 -0.18 -8.08
CA SER A 47 24.91 -0.27 -8.78
C SER A 47 24.76 -0.46 -10.28
N GLN A 48 23.67 -1.11 -10.74
CA GLN A 48 23.43 -1.38 -12.15
C GLN A 48 22.92 -0.14 -12.91
N ARG A 49 22.42 0.86 -12.20
CA ARG A 49 21.88 2.11 -12.78
C ARG A 49 22.64 3.36 -12.36
N ALA A 50 23.78 3.18 -11.67
CA ALA A 50 24.62 4.28 -11.21
C ALA A 50 25.01 5.25 -12.34
N GLY A 51 24.95 6.55 -12.06
CA GLY A 51 25.21 7.63 -13.01
C GLY A 51 23.99 8.04 -13.84
N ARG A 52 22.81 7.49 -13.56
CA ARG A 52 21.51 7.91 -14.12
C ARG A 52 20.70 8.66 -13.07
N HIS A 53 19.51 9.12 -13.47
CA HIS A 53 18.50 9.71 -12.60
C HIS A 53 17.21 8.87 -12.63
N PRO A 54 16.34 8.91 -11.60
CA PRO A 54 15.02 8.27 -11.62
C PRO A 54 14.19 8.64 -12.86
N THR A 55 14.29 9.88 -13.33
CA THR A 55 13.63 10.36 -14.55
C THR A 55 14.06 9.62 -15.83
N ASP A 56 15.24 9.00 -15.83
CA ASP A 56 15.73 8.17 -16.95
C ASP A 56 15.24 6.71 -16.88
N VAL A 57 14.68 6.31 -15.73
CA VAL A 57 14.37 4.92 -15.40
C VAL A 57 12.87 4.70 -15.23
N LEU A 58 12.18 5.65 -14.62
CA LEU A 58 10.75 5.59 -14.30
C LEU A 58 9.94 6.41 -15.30
N GLU A 59 8.88 5.82 -15.85
CA GLU A 59 7.90 6.52 -16.68
C GLU A 59 6.89 7.29 -15.81
N SER A 60 7.36 7.99 -14.78
CA SER A 60 6.52 8.77 -13.86
C SER A 60 6.81 10.25 -13.98
N ARG A 61 5.75 11.08 -13.99
CA ARG A 61 5.87 12.55 -13.96
C ARG A 61 6.38 13.07 -12.61
N ASP A 62 6.21 12.26 -11.55
CA ASP A 62 6.59 12.59 -10.18
C ASP A 62 8.00 12.06 -9.83
N ALA A 63 8.73 11.49 -10.80
CA ALA A 63 10.10 11.03 -10.58
C ALA A 63 11.04 12.23 -10.33
N PRO A 64 11.77 12.28 -9.19
CA PRO A 64 12.67 13.38 -8.89
C PRO A 64 13.96 13.29 -9.72
N GLU A 65 14.62 14.43 -9.88
CA GLU A 65 15.94 14.51 -10.53
C GLU A 65 17.06 14.40 -9.49
N VAL A 66 17.15 13.23 -8.85
CA VAL A 66 18.18 12.90 -7.87
C VAL A 66 19.17 11.88 -8.44
N PRO A 67 20.41 11.79 -7.94
CA PRO A 67 21.37 10.83 -8.50
C PRO A 67 21.04 9.38 -8.13
N ILE A 68 21.38 8.46 -9.03
CA ILE A 68 21.49 7.04 -8.74
C ILE A 68 22.96 6.70 -8.59
N VAL A 69 23.34 6.12 -7.46
CA VAL A 69 24.73 5.80 -7.11
C VAL A 69 24.94 4.31 -6.86
N ALA A 70 26.21 3.87 -6.83
CA ALA A 70 26.54 2.46 -6.77
C ALA A 70 26.59 1.87 -5.35
N SER A 71 26.56 2.68 -4.29
CA SER A 71 26.68 2.22 -2.90
C SER A 71 26.15 3.26 -1.92
N VAL A 72 25.84 2.84 -0.70
CA VAL A 72 25.48 3.75 0.38
C VAL A 72 26.63 4.68 0.76
N ALA A 73 27.88 4.22 0.68
CA ALA A 73 29.02 5.11 0.91
C ALA A 73 29.09 6.27 -0.11
N ALA A 74 28.75 6.01 -1.38
CA ALA A 74 28.63 7.05 -2.40
C ALA A 74 27.41 7.96 -2.13
N ALA A 75 26.29 7.41 -1.68
CA ALA A 75 25.10 8.18 -1.33
C ALA A 75 25.36 9.18 -0.19
N LEU A 76 26.03 8.75 0.87
CA LEU A 76 26.42 9.59 2.00
C LEU A 76 27.43 10.71 1.63
N ALA A 77 28.23 10.47 0.58
CA ALA A 77 29.15 11.48 0.08
C ALA A 77 28.44 12.51 -0.81
N GLU A 78 27.43 12.09 -1.56
CA GLU A 78 26.63 12.92 -2.47
C GLU A 78 25.63 13.78 -1.70
N ALA A 79 24.92 13.19 -0.71
CA ALA A 79 23.90 13.83 0.11
C ALA A 79 24.18 13.60 1.60
N PRO A 80 25.05 14.41 2.23
CA PRO A 80 25.43 14.25 3.63
C PRO A 80 24.29 14.56 4.63
N GLU A 81 23.17 15.12 4.16
CA GLU A 81 21.97 15.39 4.93
C GLU A 81 21.08 14.16 5.15
N ILE A 82 21.39 13.01 4.56
CA ILE A 82 20.61 11.79 4.71
C ILE A 82 20.51 11.38 6.19
N GLU A 83 19.29 11.21 6.66
CA GLU A 83 18.97 10.79 8.03
C GLU A 83 18.57 9.30 8.12
N ALA A 84 18.11 8.70 7.01
CA ALA A 84 17.76 7.29 7.00
C ALA A 84 18.10 6.58 5.68
N LEU A 85 18.39 5.29 5.80
CA LEU A 85 18.44 4.34 4.68
C LEU A 85 17.12 3.59 4.61
N VAL A 86 16.41 3.69 3.50
CA VAL A 86 15.16 2.95 3.25
C VAL A 86 15.43 1.79 2.30
N ILE A 87 15.25 0.56 2.76
CA ILE A 87 15.41 -0.65 1.95
C ILE A 87 14.10 -0.89 1.20
N GLY A 88 14.05 -0.44 -0.05
CA GLY A 88 12.87 -0.42 -0.91
C GLY A 88 12.65 -1.68 -1.76
N VAL A 89 13.44 -2.73 -1.56
CA VAL A 89 13.34 -4.00 -2.29
C VAL A 89 13.41 -5.17 -1.33
N ALA A 90 12.75 -6.27 -1.69
CA ALA A 90 12.78 -7.51 -0.92
C ALA A 90 13.15 -8.65 -1.89
N PRO A 91 14.37 -9.19 -1.79
CA PRO A 91 14.83 -10.24 -2.69
C PRO A 91 13.95 -11.49 -2.66
N ALA A 92 13.85 -12.18 -3.79
CA ALA A 92 13.18 -13.46 -3.87
C ALA A 92 13.79 -14.45 -2.86
N GLY A 93 12.94 -15.16 -2.11
CA GLY A 93 13.38 -16.05 -1.03
C GLY A 93 13.52 -15.38 0.35
N GLY A 94 13.44 -14.04 0.42
CA GLY A 94 13.28 -13.28 1.66
C GLY A 94 14.51 -13.13 2.54
N SER A 95 15.69 -13.62 2.11
CA SER A 95 16.95 -13.45 2.84
C SER A 95 17.61 -12.10 2.54
N LEU A 96 18.34 -11.55 3.50
CA LEU A 96 19.22 -10.40 3.26
C LEU A 96 20.44 -10.84 2.42
N PRO A 97 20.68 -10.25 1.23
CA PRO A 97 21.87 -10.51 0.45
C PRO A 97 23.15 -10.11 1.20
N GLU A 98 24.18 -10.95 1.13
CA GLU A 98 25.46 -10.65 1.77
C GLU A 98 26.10 -9.37 1.20
N SER A 99 25.86 -9.07 -0.09
CA SER A 99 26.34 -7.86 -0.76
C SER A 99 25.75 -6.54 -0.21
N TRP A 100 24.63 -6.59 0.51
CA TRP A 100 24.00 -5.39 1.10
C TRP A 100 24.43 -5.13 2.53
N VAL A 101 25.12 -6.08 3.18
CA VAL A 101 25.56 -5.97 4.57
C VAL A 101 26.46 -4.74 4.76
N ASP A 102 27.45 -4.57 3.91
CA ASP A 102 28.38 -3.42 3.98
C ASP A 102 27.65 -2.08 3.81
N ASP A 103 26.65 -2.01 2.94
CA ASP A 103 25.85 -0.80 2.71
C ASP A 103 24.98 -0.45 3.93
N ILE A 104 24.28 -1.44 4.51
CA ILE A 104 23.47 -1.22 5.72
C ILE A 104 24.37 -0.83 6.90
N GLU A 105 25.51 -1.50 7.08
CA GLU A 105 26.47 -1.14 8.10
C GLU A 105 27.04 0.27 7.91
N ALA A 106 27.29 0.69 6.67
CA ALA A 106 27.76 2.04 6.36
C ALA A 106 26.74 3.10 6.76
N ALA A 107 25.46 2.89 6.48
CA ALA A 107 24.38 3.77 6.91
C ALA A 107 24.31 3.89 8.45
N ILE A 108 24.27 2.77 9.16
CA ILE A 108 24.22 2.74 10.62
C ILE A 108 25.45 3.44 11.23
N ARG A 109 26.65 3.18 10.72
CA ARG A 109 27.89 3.83 11.22
C ARG A 109 27.93 5.34 10.94
N ALA A 110 27.22 5.79 9.91
CA ALA A 110 27.07 7.22 9.60
C ALA A 110 26.03 7.92 10.48
N GLY A 111 25.28 7.18 11.28
CA GLY A 111 24.20 7.72 12.13
C GLY A 111 22.84 7.74 11.47
N CYS A 112 22.65 7.05 10.34
CA CYS A 112 21.36 6.95 9.67
C CYS A 112 20.50 5.84 10.29
N ASP A 113 19.24 6.12 10.52
CA ASP A 113 18.24 5.10 10.82
C ASP A 113 18.07 4.14 9.64
N VAL A 114 17.58 2.93 9.88
CA VAL A 114 17.31 1.96 8.81
C VAL A 114 15.85 1.56 8.82
N VAL A 115 15.14 1.85 7.73
CA VAL A 115 13.75 1.43 7.49
C VAL A 115 13.77 0.25 6.52
N SER A 116 13.34 -0.92 7.00
CA SER A 116 13.49 -2.18 6.27
C SER A 116 12.14 -2.72 5.78
N GLY A 117 12.03 -2.95 4.46
CA GLY A 117 10.95 -3.70 3.81
C GLY A 117 11.27 -5.18 3.62
N LEU A 118 12.33 -5.71 4.22
CA LEU A 118 12.77 -7.09 4.09
C LEU A 118 11.82 -8.09 4.77
N HIS A 119 11.89 -9.35 4.36
CA HIS A 119 11.18 -10.45 5.03
C HIS A 119 11.86 -10.91 6.33
N VAL A 120 13.16 -10.68 6.47
CA VAL A 120 13.91 -10.86 7.71
C VAL A 120 13.84 -9.58 8.52
N PHE A 121 13.75 -9.71 9.84
CA PHE A 121 13.69 -8.57 10.74
C PHE A 121 15.07 -8.22 11.28
N LEU A 122 15.55 -7.02 10.97
CA LEU A 122 16.82 -6.53 11.46
C LEU A 122 16.79 -6.37 13.00
N THR A 123 15.63 -6.03 13.54
CA THR A 123 15.41 -5.89 14.99
C THR A 123 15.49 -7.22 15.76
N GLU A 124 15.51 -8.37 15.10
CA GLU A 124 15.62 -9.68 15.73
C GLU A 124 17.02 -10.30 15.62
N ASP A 125 17.91 -9.65 14.88
CA ASP A 125 19.29 -10.07 14.71
C ASP A 125 20.24 -9.25 15.61
N LYS A 126 21.01 -9.98 16.44
CA LYS A 126 21.90 -9.35 17.43
C LYS A 126 23.01 -8.51 16.79
N HIS A 127 23.50 -8.86 15.62
CA HIS A 127 24.50 -8.06 14.91
C HIS A 127 23.99 -6.65 14.60
N TRP A 128 22.77 -6.55 14.05
CA TRP A 128 22.16 -5.28 13.68
C TRP A 128 21.76 -4.45 14.89
N THR A 129 21.18 -5.08 15.91
CA THR A 129 20.76 -4.37 17.13
C THR A 129 21.95 -3.83 17.93
N ASP A 130 23.03 -4.64 18.09
CA ASP A 130 24.26 -4.17 18.77
C ASP A 130 24.91 -3.02 17.98
N LEU A 131 24.91 -3.07 16.64
CA LEU A 131 25.49 -2.02 15.81
C LEU A 131 24.64 -0.73 15.88
N ALA A 132 23.33 -0.82 15.79
CA ALA A 132 22.42 0.32 15.90
C ALA A 132 22.52 0.98 17.28
N GLU A 133 22.50 0.20 18.37
CA GLU A 133 22.68 0.73 19.73
C GLU A 133 24.00 1.48 19.89
N LYS A 134 25.08 0.93 19.35
CA LYS A 134 26.42 1.54 19.42
C LYS A 134 26.49 2.90 18.72
N HIS A 135 25.72 3.07 17.64
CA HIS A 135 25.73 4.30 16.84
C HIS A 135 24.55 5.22 17.12
N GLY A 136 23.61 4.82 18.02
CA GLY A 136 22.46 5.62 18.40
C GLY A 136 21.42 5.73 17.30
N THR A 137 21.32 4.73 16.42
CA THR A 137 20.39 4.66 15.31
C THR A 137 19.23 3.71 15.60
N ARG A 138 18.13 3.83 14.87
CA ARG A 138 16.95 2.99 14.98
C ARG A 138 16.86 2.03 13.81
N LEU A 139 16.33 0.83 14.08
CA LEU A 139 15.96 -0.15 13.07
C LEU A 139 14.43 -0.26 13.06
N ILE A 140 13.81 -0.08 11.91
CA ILE A 140 12.34 -0.10 11.75
C ILE A 140 12.00 -1.15 10.69
N ASP A 141 11.48 -2.30 11.14
CA ASP A 141 11.05 -3.39 10.27
C ASP A 141 9.57 -3.21 9.92
N VAL A 142 9.30 -2.62 8.76
CA VAL A 142 7.93 -2.28 8.31
C VAL A 142 7.06 -3.53 8.14
N ARG A 143 7.64 -4.68 7.83
CA ARG A 143 6.92 -5.96 7.68
C ARG A 143 6.69 -6.71 8.99
N LYS A 144 7.18 -6.19 10.11
CA LYS A 144 6.96 -6.83 11.40
C LYS A 144 5.49 -6.67 11.81
N PRO A 145 4.79 -7.77 12.07
CA PRO A 145 3.39 -7.70 12.49
C PRO A 145 3.27 -7.03 13.86
N PRO A 146 2.08 -6.53 14.23
CA PRO A 146 1.80 -6.10 15.61
C PRO A 146 2.18 -7.18 16.62
N GLY A 147 2.58 -6.75 17.82
CA GLY A 147 2.89 -7.69 18.92
C GLY A 147 1.66 -8.52 19.33
N GLU A 148 1.90 -9.69 19.94
CA GLU A 148 0.82 -10.61 20.35
C GLU A 148 -0.20 -9.93 21.28
N ASP A 149 0.22 -8.97 22.09
CA ASP A 149 -0.61 -8.17 23.00
C ASP A 149 -1.52 -7.16 22.28
N ALA A 150 -1.20 -6.81 21.03
CA ALA A 150 -1.99 -5.93 20.18
C ALA A 150 -2.89 -6.70 19.20
N LEU A 151 -2.83 -8.03 19.17
CA LEU A 151 -3.66 -8.85 18.30
C LEU A 151 -5.00 -9.16 18.95
N ARG A 152 -6.10 -8.89 18.24
CA ARG A 152 -7.45 -9.29 18.62
C ARG A 152 -8.23 -9.84 17.45
N VAL A 153 -9.22 -10.64 17.71
CA VAL A 153 -10.23 -11.07 16.73
C VAL A 153 -11.12 -9.86 16.40
N GLY A 154 -11.52 -9.72 15.14
CA GLY A 154 -12.50 -8.73 14.75
C GLY A 154 -13.81 -8.92 15.52
N ASP A 155 -14.39 -7.85 16.03
CA ASP A 155 -15.61 -7.86 16.86
C ASP A 155 -16.70 -6.92 16.33
N GLY A 156 -16.48 -6.31 15.15
CA GLY A 156 -17.40 -5.38 14.51
C GLY A 156 -17.30 -3.97 15.07
N SER A 157 -16.25 -3.63 15.83
CA SER A 157 -16.07 -2.26 16.36
C SER A 157 -15.89 -1.22 15.26
N VAL A 158 -15.60 -1.64 14.02
CA VAL A 158 -15.58 -0.75 12.85
C VAL A 158 -16.96 -0.11 12.57
N ASP A 159 -18.08 -0.74 12.98
CA ASP A 159 -19.44 -0.20 12.82
C ASP A 159 -19.67 1.08 13.66
N ASP A 160 -18.85 1.29 14.70
CA ASP A 160 -18.89 2.50 15.52
C ASP A 160 -18.12 3.69 14.90
N VAL A 161 -17.40 3.46 13.81
CA VAL A 161 -16.68 4.49 13.05
C VAL A 161 -17.69 5.31 12.23
N SER A 162 -17.72 6.62 12.47
CA SER A 162 -18.66 7.52 11.79
C SER A 162 -18.14 8.10 10.48
N THR A 163 -16.96 7.70 10.08
CA THR A 163 -16.25 8.19 8.90
C THR A 163 -16.52 7.24 7.72
N ASP A 164 -16.75 7.79 6.54
CA ASP A 164 -16.93 7.01 5.33
C ASP A 164 -15.67 6.15 5.02
N VAL A 165 -15.84 4.87 4.76
CA VAL A 165 -14.78 3.93 4.46
C VAL A 165 -14.86 3.46 3.01
N VAL A 166 -13.78 3.67 2.25
CA VAL A 166 -13.68 3.30 0.84
C VAL A 166 -12.59 2.24 0.65
N LEU A 167 -12.97 1.03 0.25
CA LEU A 167 -12.04 -0.07 0.03
C LEU A 167 -11.72 -0.25 -1.45
N THR A 168 -10.45 -0.37 -1.82
CA THR A 168 -10.06 -0.78 -3.16
C THR A 168 -9.76 -2.28 -3.20
N LEU A 169 -10.64 -3.08 -3.76
CA LEU A 169 -10.42 -4.48 -4.09
C LEU A 169 -9.94 -4.65 -5.54
N GLY A 170 -9.86 -5.87 -6.04
CA GLY A 170 -9.44 -6.10 -7.42
C GLY A 170 -9.60 -7.53 -7.87
N THR A 171 -9.47 -7.73 -9.19
CA THR A 171 -9.67 -9.03 -9.84
C THR A 171 -8.51 -10.01 -9.63
N ASP A 172 -7.31 -9.52 -9.25
CA ASP A 172 -6.11 -10.34 -9.00
C ASP A 172 -5.07 -9.59 -8.14
N CYS A 173 -3.94 -10.23 -7.87
CA CYS A 173 -2.71 -9.56 -7.42
C CYS A 173 -2.14 -8.63 -8.51
N ALA A 174 -1.44 -7.57 -8.13
CA ALA A 174 -0.76 -6.65 -9.05
C ALA A 174 -1.63 -6.06 -10.18
N VAL A 175 -2.90 -5.77 -9.90
CA VAL A 175 -3.84 -5.07 -10.81
C VAL A 175 -4.02 -3.59 -10.44
N GLY A 176 -3.17 -3.04 -9.55
CA GLY A 176 -3.14 -1.61 -9.23
C GLY A 176 -3.92 -1.17 -7.99
N LYS A 177 -4.38 -2.07 -7.11
CA LYS A 177 -5.13 -1.70 -5.90
C LYS A 177 -4.47 -0.59 -5.08
N ARG A 178 -3.21 -0.77 -4.68
CA ARG A 178 -2.45 0.24 -3.92
C ARG A 178 -2.39 1.58 -4.65
N THR A 179 -2.14 1.56 -5.96
CA THR A 179 -2.07 2.79 -6.76
C THR A 179 -3.43 3.47 -6.83
N THR A 180 -4.50 2.71 -7.07
CA THR A 180 -5.87 3.25 -7.07
C THR A 180 -6.24 3.85 -5.72
N THR A 181 -5.95 3.16 -4.60
CA THR A 181 -6.20 3.68 -3.24
C THR A 181 -5.47 5.01 -3.03
N TYR A 182 -4.19 5.06 -3.37
CA TYR A 182 -3.37 6.26 -3.19
C TYR A 182 -3.83 7.42 -4.07
N GLU A 183 -4.18 7.16 -5.33
CA GLU A 183 -4.68 8.20 -6.24
C GLU A 183 -6.09 8.70 -5.86
N LEU A 184 -6.95 7.85 -5.31
CA LEU A 184 -8.24 8.27 -4.72
C LEU A 184 -8.01 9.15 -3.49
N TYR A 185 -7.13 8.74 -2.58
CA TYR A 185 -6.74 9.52 -1.42
C TYR A 185 -6.21 10.90 -1.82
N ARG A 186 -5.29 11.00 -2.80
CA ARG A 186 -4.78 12.27 -3.32
C ARG A 186 -5.89 13.12 -3.94
N ALA A 187 -6.75 12.51 -4.77
CA ALA A 187 -7.85 13.21 -5.42
C ALA A 187 -8.86 13.78 -4.40
N ALA A 188 -9.12 13.05 -3.31
CA ALA A 188 -9.98 13.52 -2.23
C ALA A 188 -9.37 14.74 -1.51
N ARG A 189 -8.08 14.69 -1.19
CA ARG A 189 -7.36 15.84 -0.62
C ARG A 189 -7.36 17.06 -1.55
N ASP A 190 -7.12 16.86 -2.84
CA ASP A 190 -7.18 17.92 -3.85
C ASP A 190 -8.59 18.52 -3.98
N ALA A 191 -9.63 17.73 -3.70
CA ALA A 191 -11.01 18.17 -3.65
C ALA A 191 -11.40 18.86 -2.33
N GLY A 192 -10.51 18.84 -1.32
CA GLY A 192 -10.68 19.53 -0.04
C GLY A 192 -11.23 18.66 1.10
N TYR A 193 -11.31 17.33 0.92
CA TYR A 193 -11.63 16.40 2.00
C TYR A 193 -10.43 16.24 2.95
N ASP A 194 -10.70 16.10 4.22
CA ASP A 194 -9.72 15.59 5.19
C ASP A 194 -9.70 14.07 5.06
N ALA A 195 -8.81 13.57 4.18
CA ALA A 195 -8.75 12.17 3.79
C ALA A 195 -7.56 11.48 4.45
N GLY A 196 -7.82 10.31 5.02
CA GLY A 196 -6.80 9.40 5.52
C GLY A 196 -6.74 8.11 4.70
N TRP A 197 -5.69 7.31 4.88
CA TRP A 197 -5.65 6.00 4.25
C TRP A 197 -4.91 4.96 5.08
N VAL A 198 -5.35 3.72 4.91
CA VAL A 198 -4.86 2.52 5.57
C VAL A 198 -4.16 1.64 4.55
N ALA A 199 -2.92 1.26 4.83
CA ALA A 199 -2.15 0.34 4.00
C ALA A 199 -2.13 -1.08 4.59
N THR A 200 -2.30 -2.06 3.72
CA THR A 200 -2.24 -3.47 4.05
C THR A 200 -0.94 -4.14 3.58
N GLY A 201 -0.03 -3.36 3.03
CA GLY A 201 1.27 -3.80 2.52
C GLY A 201 2.38 -2.76 2.76
N GLN A 202 3.63 -3.22 2.73
CA GLN A 202 4.82 -2.40 3.05
C GLN A 202 4.96 -1.16 2.15
N THR A 203 4.57 -1.24 0.89
CA THR A 203 4.70 -0.10 -0.02
C THR A 203 3.81 1.05 0.43
N GLY A 204 2.55 0.76 0.78
CA GLY A 204 1.63 1.79 1.28
C GLY A 204 2.13 2.45 2.56
N ILE A 205 2.64 1.67 3.51
CA ILE A 205 3.23 2.20 4.74
C ILE A 205 4.40 3.15 4.42
N MET A 206 5.32 2.72 3.54
CA MET A 206 6.52 3.49 3.22
C MET A 206 6.25 4.73 2.35
N ILE A 207 5.13 4.80 1.67
CA ILE A 207 4.76 6.01 0.92
C ILE A 207 3.87 6.97 1.72
N GLY A 208 3.44 6.59 2.94
CA GLY A 208 2.82 7.53 3.86
C GLY A 208 1.40 7.24 4.28
N ALA A 209 0.98 5.96 4.34
CA ALA A 209 -0.28 5.61 4.97
C ALA A 209 -0.33 6.10 6.43
N HIS A 210 -1.51 6.56 6.87
CA HIS A 210 -1.73 7.05 8.23
C HIS A 210 -1.75 5.92 9.26
N GLN A 211 -2.15 4.72 8.83
CA GLN A 211 -1.95 3.49 9.55
C GLN A 211 -1.65 2.36 8.55
N GLY A 212 -0.87 1.37 8.96
CA GLY A 212 -0.62 0.22 8.13
C GLY A 212 -0.07 -0.99 8.86
N ALA A 213 -0.38 -2.14 8.32
CA ALA A 213 0.20 -3.42 8.70
C ALA A 213 0.43 -4.28 7.46
N VAL A 214 1.51 -5.03 7.41
CA VAL A 214 1.72 -6.00 6.33
C VAL A 214 0.93 -7.25 6.69
N ILE A 215 -0.33 -7.31 6.25
CA ILE A 215 -1.33 -8.26 6.74
C ILE A 215 -1.07 -9.70 6.32
N ASP A 216 -0.23 -9.96 5.32
CA ASP A 216 0.24 -11.30 4.98
C ASP A 216 1.16 -11.91 6.07
N ARG A 217 1.56 -11.11 7.06
CA ARG A 217 2.35 -11.52 8.24
C ARG A 217 1.51 -11.65 9.51
N VAL A 218 0.25 -11.22 9.48
CA VAL A 218 -0.68 -11.35 10.61
C VAL A 218 -1.33 -12.72 10.59
N PRO A 219 -1.43 -13.44 11.72
CA PRO A 219 -2.17 -14.70 11.76
C PRO A 219 -3.64 -14.51 11.34
N ALA A 220 -4.17 -15.44 10.56
CA ALA A 220 -5.46 -15.32 9.88
C ALA A 220 -6.63 -14.92 10.80
N ASP A 221 -6.66 -15.47 12.02
CA ASP A 221 -7.73 -15.21 13.02
C ASP A 221 -7.75 -13.74 13.48
N PHE A 222 -6.66 -13.01 13.34
CA PHE A 222 -6.53 -11.65 13.83
C PHE A 222 -6.52 -10.59 12.72
N THR A 223 -6.48 -11.01 11.44
CA THR A 223 -6.33 -10.07 10.32
C THR A 223 -7.47 -9.06 10.24
N ALA A 224 -8.72 -9.48 10.44
CA ALA A 224 -9.87 -8.56 10.45
C ALA A 224 -9.77 -7.57 11.60
N GLY A 225 -9.44 -8.02 12.83
CA GLY A 225 -9.30 -7.13 13.99
C GLY A 225 -8.18 -6.09 13.84
N VAL A 226 -7.05 -6.48 13.22
CA VAL A 226 -5.97 -5.52 12.89
C VAL A 226 -6.44 -4.47 11.89
N VAL A 227 -7.26 -4.85 10.89
CA VAL A 227 -7.83 -3.89 9.92
C VAL A 227 -8.84 -2.97 10.59
N GLU A 228 -9.73 -3.50 11.46
CA GLU A 228 -10.67 -2.69 12.26
C GLU A 228 -9.92 -1.63 13.07
N ASP A 229 -8.86 -2.02 13.79
CA ASP A 229 -8.07 -1.08 14.61
C ASP A 229 -7.44 0.02 13.78
N MET A 230 -6.93 -0.31 12.57
CA MET A 230 -6.34 0.68 11.67
C MET A 230 -7.38 1.65 11.11
N VAL A 231 -8.54 1.14 10.69
CA VAL A 231 -9.64 1.97 10.17
C VAL A 231 -10.18 2.90 11.26
N ALA A 232 -10.41 2.37 12.46
CA ALA A 232 -10.87 3.17 13.59
C ALA A 232 -9.88 4.28 13.94
N ALA A 233 -8.59 3.98 14.04
CA ALA A 233 -7.55 4.96 14.37
C ALA A 233 -7.45 6.09 13.34
N VAL A 234 -7.59 5.78 12.04
CA VAL A 234 -7.56 6.80 10.98
C VAL A 234 -8.87 7.57 10.94
N GLY A 235 -10.01 6.90 11.14
CA GLY A 235 -11.34 7.51 11.13
C GLY A 235 -11.59 8.51 12.29
N GLU A 236 -10.86 8.39 13.41
CA GLU A 236 -10.95 9.37 14.51
C GLU A 236 -10.54 10.79 14.10
N THR A 237 -9.75 10.92 13.05
CA THR A 237 -9.11 12.21 12.69
C THR A 237 -9.37 12.65 11.25
N HIS A 238 -10.07 11.84 10.42
CA HIS A 238 -10.31 12.15 9.02
C HIS A 238 -11.79 11.96 8.64
N ASP A 239 -12.24 12.71 7.64
CA ASP A 239 -13.63 12.67 7.13
C ASP A 239 -13.91 11.46 6.24
N VAL A 240 -12.88 10.88 5.61
CA VAL A 240 -12.95 9.69 4.74
C VAL A 240 -11.67 8.86 4.86
N VAL A 241 -11.82 7.53 4.92
CA VAL A 241 -10.71 6.57 5.01
C VAL A 241 -10.65 5.71 3.75
N PHE A 242 -9.52 5.77 3.05
CA PHE A 242 -9.25 4.89 1.91
C PHE A 242 -8.44 3.67 2.36
N VAL A 243 -8.91 2.46 2.07
CA VAL A 243 -8.28 1.21 2.51
C VAL A 243 -7.68 0.46 1.31
N GLU A 244 -6.39 0.08 1.43
CA GLU A 244 -5.72 -0.77 0.44
C GLU A 244 -6.18 -2.21 0.59
N GLY A 245 -6.77 -2.79 -0.46
CA GLY A 245 -7.14 -4.19 -0.51
C GLY A 245 -6.01 -5.11 -0.97
N GLN A 246 -6.22 -6.41 -0.82
CA GLN A 246 -5.27 -7.47 -1.18
C GLN A 246 -5.90 -8.47 -2.14
N ALA A 247 -5.10 -9.09 -3.03
CA ALA A 247 -5.48 -10.17 -3.95
C ALA A 247 -6.88 -9.98 -4.61
N SER A 248 -7.77 -10.97 -4.48
CA SER A 248 -9.20 -10.93 -4.88
C SER A 248 -10.00 -11.97 -4.09
N LEU A 249 -11.31 -11.80 -3.99
CA LEU A 249 -12.22 -12.74 -3.30
C LEU A 249 -12.26 -14.11 -3.99
N THR A 250 -12.00 -14.17 -5.28
CA THR A 250 -11.96 -15.42 -6.06
C THR A 250 -10.56 -16.05 -6.14
N HIS A 251 -9.54 -15.47 -5.50
CA HIS A 251 -8.17 -15.98 -5.58
C HIS A 251 -7.97 -17.20 -4.67
N ARG A 252 -7.85 -18.41 -5.22
CA ARG A 252 -7.79 -19.67 -4.47
C ARG A 252 -6.70 -19.72 -3.39
N ALA A 253 -5.58 -19.04 -3.60
CA ALA A 253 -4.49 -19.00 -2.62
C ALA A 253 -4.66 -17.87 -1.57
N TYR A 254 -5.29 -16.75 -1.93
CA TYR A 254 -5.23 -15.53 -1.12
C TYR A 254 -6.60 -14.93 -0.75
N ALA A 255 -7.71 -15.57 -1.15
CA ALA A 255 -9.08 -15.08 -0.85
C ALA A 255 -9.32 -14.84 0.65
N GLY A 256 -8.72 -15.64 1.53
CA GLY A 256 -8.88 -15.48 2.97
C GLY A 256 -8.38 -14.13 3.48
N VAL A 257 -7.26 -13.64 2.96
CA VAL A 257 -6.73 -12.30 3.30
C VAL A 257 -7.66 -11.21 2.75
N THR A 258 -8.12 -11.35 1.51
CA THR A 258 -9.06 -10.40 0.89
C THR A 258 -10.34 -10.28 1.71
N LEU A 259 -10.91 -11.42 2.11
CA LEU A 259 -12.12 -11.48 2.92
C LEU A 259 -11.92 -10.85 4.30
N SER A 260 -10.76 -11.08 4.94
CA SER A 260 -10.45 -10.46 6.22
C SER A 260 -10.31 -8.94 6.12
N VAL A 261 -9.80 -8.41 4.99
CA VAL A 261 -9.76 -6.96 4.76
C VAL A 261 -11.16 -6.40 4.52
N LEU A 262 -12.00 -7.08 3.73
CA LEU A 262 -13.38 -6.66 3.49
C LEU A 262 -14.18 -6.58 4.80
N HIS A 263 -14.10 -7.62 5.63
CA HIS A 263 -14.86 -7.66 6.89
C HIS A 263 -14.26 -6.76 7.97
N GLY A 264 -12.93 -6.60 8.01
CA GLY A 264 -12.30 -5.72 9.00
C GLY A 264 -12.41 -4.24 8.65
N SER A 265 -12.54 -3.88 7.37
CA SER A 265 -12.79 -2.48 7.00
C SER A 265 -14.27 -2.13 6.93
N TRP A 266 -15.15 -3.10 6.74
CA TRP A 266 -16.60 -2.98 6.57
C TRP A 266 -17.00 -1.72 5.79
N PRO A 267 -16.59 -1.63 4.51
CA PRO A 267 -16.59 -0.38 3.77
C PRO A 267 -18.00 0.06 3.36
N ASP A 268 -18.22 1.36 3.21
CA ASP A 268 -19.43 1.95 2.64
C ASP A 268 -19.42 1.88 1.12
N ALA A 269 -18.24 2.02 0.51
CA ALA A 269 -18.07 1.91 -0.94
C ALA A 269 -16.81 1.11 -1.32
N VAL A 270 -16.89 0.42 -2.46
CA VAL A 270 -15.77 -0.37 -3.01
C VAL A 270 -15.43 0.08 -4.43
N VAL A 271 -14.13 0.14 -4.74
CA VAL A 271 -13.63 0.29 -6.11
C VAL A 271 -12.91 -1.00 -6.51
N ILE A 272 -13.23 -1.56 -7.68
CA ILE A 272 -12.57 -2.77 -8.18
C ILE A 272 -11.45 -2.39 -9.15
N ALA A 273 -10.21 -2.70 -8.80
CA ALA A 273 -9.06 -2.56 -9.70
C ALA A 273 -8.96 -3.76 -10.65
N ASP A 274 -8.80 -3.51 -11.94
CA ASP A 274 -8.75 -4.54 -12.98
C ASP A 274 -7.66 -4.27 -14.02
N GLU A 275 -7.03 -5.35 -14.48
CA GLU A 275 -6.18 -5.35 -15.66
C GLU A 275 -6.88 -6.11 -16.78
N PRO A 276 -7.43 -5.39 -17.78
CA PRO A 276 -8.19 -6.00 -18.86
C PRO A 276 -7.41 -7.03 -19.65
N GLY A 277 -8.05 -8.15 -19.94
CA GLY A 277 -7.44 -9.23 -20.72
C GLY A 277 -6.55 -10.18 -19.92
N ARG A 278 -6.31 -9.95 -18.65
CA ARG A 278 -5.67 -10.92 -17.76
C ARG A 278 -6.62 -12.12 -17.57
N ARG A 279 -6.17 -13.31 -17.97
CA ARG A 279 -6.96 -14.53 -17.93
C ARG A 279 -6.54 -15.47 -16.81
N THR A 280 -5.26 -15.48 -16.48
CA THR A 280 -4.67 -16.33 -15.45
C THR A 280 -4.02 -15.48 -14.37
N ARG A 281 -3.94 -16.03 -13.18
CA ARG A 281 -3.44 -15.34 -12.00
C ARG A 281 -1.93 -15.17 -12.02
N THR A 282 -1.46 -14.04 -11.56
CA THR A 282 -0.03 -13.78 -11.39
C THR A 282 0.61 -14.86 -10.52
N HIS A 283 1.64 -15.52 -11.03
CA HIS A 283 2.35 -16.67 -10.42
C HIS A 283 1.53 -17.96 -10.27
N PHE A 284 0.29 -18.03 -10.78
CA PHE A 284 -0.57 -19.21 -10.72
C PHE A 284 -1.27 -19.43 -12.07
N GLU A 285 -0.53 -19.90 -13.07
CA GLU A 285 -1.01 -20.05 -14.45
C GLU A 285 -2.21 -21.00 -14.60
N ASP A 286 -2.37 -21.94 -13.66
CA ASP A 286 -3.50 -22.89 -13.61
C ASP A 286 -4.78 -22.27 -12.99
N PHE A 287 -4.73 -21.05 -12.46
CA PHE A 287 -5.86 -20.39 -11.82
C PHE A 287 -6.38 -19.26 -12.72
N GLU A 288 -7.65 -19.38 -13.11
CA GLU A 288 -8.30 -18.35 -13.91
C GLU A 288 -8.71 -17.14 -13.08
N VAL A 289 -8.72 -15.95 -13.71
CA VAL A 289 -9.31 -14.73 -13.17
C VAL A 289 -10.80 -14.76 -13.44
N ALA A 290 -11.62 -14.56 -12.41
CA ALA A 290 -13.09 -14.65 -12.52
C ALA A 290 -13.74 -13.41 -13.16
N GLY A 291 -13.01 -12.28 -13.21
CA GLY A 291 -13.46 -11.01 -13.79
C GLY A 291 -14.21 -10.11 -12.81
N VAL A 292 -14.43 -8.87 -13.27
CA VAL A 292 -15.01 -7.78 -12.48
C VAL A 292 -16.40 -8.12 -11.95
N GLU A 293 -17.30 -8.60 -12.82
CA GLU A 293 -18.71 -8.89 -12.45
C GLU A 293 -18.83 -9.92 -11.33
N THR A 294 -17.89 -10.88 -11.28
CA THR A 294 -17.87 -11.88 -10.21
C THR A 294 -17.40 -11.27 -8.88
N GLU A 295 -16.38 -10.43 -8.91
CA GLU A 295 -15.89 -9.74 -7.71
C GLU A 295 -16.94 -8.77 -7.18
N VAL A 296 -17.60 -7.97 -8.05
CA VAL A 296 -18.71 -7.08 -7.69
C VAL A 296 -19.80 -7.84 -6.95
N ARG A 297 -20.34 -8.90 -7.56
CA ARG A 297 -21.40 -9.70 -6.94
C ARG A 297 -20.98 -10.27 -5.59
N LEU A 298 -19.73 -10.73 -5.45
CA LEU A 298 -19.24 -11.27 -4.18
C LEU A 298 -19.09 -10.20 -3.11
N VAL A 299 -18.65 -9.00 -3.46
CA VAL A 299 -18.60 -7.87 -2.52
C VAL A 299 -19.99 -7.58 -1.97
N GLU A 300 -20.98 -7.42 -2.85
CA GLU A 300 -22.38 -7.10 -2.50
C GLU A 300 -23.09 -8.24 -1.76
N GLU A 301 -22.68 -9.51 -1.96
CA GLU A 301 -23.21 -10.66 -1.22
C GLU A 301 -22.56 -10.83 0.18
N LEU A 302 -21.33 -10.33 0.38
CA LEU A 302 -20.52 -10.56 1.59
C LEU A 302 -20.41 -9.33 2.49
N SER A 303 -20.89 -8.18 2.04
CA SER A 303 -20.92 -6.93 2.81
C SER A 303 -22.13 -6.08 2.41
N ASP A 304 -22.35 -4.98 3.11
CA ASP A 304 -23.37 -3.99 2.78
C ASP A 304 -22.84 -2.90 1.83
N ALA A 305 -21.59 -3.02 1.36
CA ALA A 305 -20.94 -2.03 0.52
C ALA A 305 -21.52 -1.97 -0.89
N GLU A 306 -21.63 -0.76 -1.45
CA GLU A 306 -21.87 -0.53 -2.87
C GLU A 306 -20.57 -0.55 -3.66
N VAL A 307 -20.53 -1.26 -4.80
CA VAL A 307 -19.38 -1.16 -5.71
C VAL A 307 -19.57 0.05 -6.62
N ALA A 308 -18.83 1.12 -6.31
CA ALA A 308 -18.98 2.44 -6.93
C ALA A 308 -18.39 2.53 -8.35
N ALA A 309 -17.25 1.87 -8.60
CA ALA A 309 -16.50 2.03 -9.85
C ALA A 309 -15.51 0.90 -10.12
N VAL A 310 -15.03 0.86 -11.37
CA VAL A 310 -13.90 0.04 -11.81
C VAL A 310 -12.70 0.93 -12.14
N SER A 311 -11.56 0.68 -11.50
CA SER A 311 -10.27 1.27 -11.84
C SER A 311 -9.52 0.35 -12.79
N THR A 312 -9.45 0.71 -14.07
CA THR A 312 -8.84 -0.12 -15.12
C THR A 312 -7.40 0.29 -15.42
N TRP A 313 -6.59 -0.67 -15.90
CA TRP A 313 -5.31 -0.39 -16.56
C TRP A 313 -5.43 -0.30 -18.09
N GLY A 314 -6.61 -0.58 -18.63
CA GLY A 314 -6.92 -0.41 -20.03
C GLY A 314 -7.31 1.02 -20.39
N ASP A 315 -7.65 1.20 -21.66
CA ASP A 315 -8.29 2.43 -22.15
C ASP A 315 -9.68 2.56 -21.54
N SER A 316 -9.91 3.63 -20.77
CA SER A 316 -11.13 3.77 -19.96
C SER A 316 -12.42 3.89 -20.81
N GLU A 317 -12.36 4.43 -22.01
CA GLU A 317 -13.54 4.54 -22.91
C GLU A 317 -13.93 3.16 -23.46
N THR A 318 -12.92 2.35 -23.81
CA THR A 318 -13.13 0.97 -24.27
C THR A 318 -13.73 0.11 -23.17
N GLU A 319 -13.16 0.17 -21.96
CA GLU A 319 -13.60 -0.64 -20.82
C GLU A 319 -14.98 -0.20 -20.29
N ALA A 320 -15.32 1.09 -20.34
CA ALA A 320 -16.64 1.59 -19.95
C ALA A 320 -17.80 0.96 -20.74
N SER A 321 -17.54 0.45 -21.94
CA SER A 321 -18.55 -0.27 -22.73
C SER A 321 -18.81 -1.71 -22.28
N ARG A 322 -17.98 -2.23 -21.35
CA ARG A 322 -18.01 -3.63 -20.88
C ARG A 322 -18.63 -3.80 -19.51
N HIS A 323 -18.73 -2.72 -18.76
CA HIS A 323 -19.20 -2.73 -17.38
C HIS A 323 -20.39 -1.79 -17.24
N ASP A 324 -21.34 -2.13 -16.39
CA ASP A 324 -22.48 -1.26 -16.03
C ASP A 324 -22.09 -0.20 -14.99
N LEU A 325 -20.86 -0.26 -14.46
CA LEU A 325 -20.30 0.67 -13.49
C LEU A 325 -19.47 1.78 -14.16
N PRO A 326 -19.31 2.94 -13.52
CA PRO A 326 -18.33 3.94 -13.91
C PRO A 326 -16.91 3.34 -14.03
N VAL A 327 -16.20 3.64 -15.12
CA VAL A 327 -14.83 3.14 -15.36
C VAL A 327 -13.89 4.32 -15.56
N ALA A 328 -12.73 4.28 -14.91
CA ALA A 328 -11.65 5.21 -15.18
C ALA A 328 -10.28 4.56 -14.97
N ASN A 329 -9.26 5.12 -15.60
CA ASN A 329 -7.87 4.73 -15.43
C ASN A 329 -7.13 5.82 -14.64
N VAL A 330 -6.52 5.45 -13.51
CA VAL A 330 -5.82 6.41 -12.63
C VAL A 330 -4.60 7.07 -13.29
N TYR A 331 -4.08 6.49 -14.35
CA TYR A 331 -2.97 7.06 -15.13
C TYR A 331 -3.43 8.02 -16.24
N GLU A 332 -4.73 8.08 -16.56
CA GLU A 332 -5.29 9.04 -17.49
C GLU A 332 -5.56 10.38 -16.80
N GLU A 333 -5.49 11.46 -17.58
CA GLU A 333 -5.81 12.79 -17.07
C GLU A 333 -7.25 12.86 -16.56
N GLY A 334 -7.41 13.24 -15.29
CA GLY A 334 -8.72 13.29 -14.62
C GLY A 334 -9.29 11.95 -14.20
N GLY A 335 -8.60 10.81 -14.45
CA GLY A 335 -9.03 9.49 -14.05
C GLY A 335 -9.32 9.35 -12.55
N PRO A 336 -8.41 9.76 -11.65
CA PRO A 336 -8.66 9.73 -10.21
C PRO A 336 -9.89 10.54 -9.78
N ARG A 337 -10.14 11.70 -10.41
CA ARG A 337 -11.31 12.53 -10.12
C ARG A 337 -12.62 11.90 -10.58
N LYS A 338 -12.61 11.16 -11.70
CA LYS A 338 -13.78 10.41 -12.16
C LYS A 338 -14.14 9.29 -11.19
N LEU A 339 -13.13 8.55 -10.70
CA LEU A 339 -13.34 7.51 -9.67
C LEU A 339 -13.86 8.12 -8.36
N LEU A 340 -13.28 9.22 -7.91
CA LEU A 340 -13.73 9.92 -6.71
C LEU A 340 -15.18 10.41 -6.83
N SER A 341 -15.59 10.92 -8.02
CA SER A 341 -16.98 11.33 -8.26
C SER A 341 -17.94 10.15 -8.10
N ALA A 342 -17.62 8.99 -8.68
CA ALA A 342 -18.42 7.79 -8.55
C ALA A 342 -18.51 7.30 -7.10
N VAL A 343 -17.40 7.31 -6.36
CA VAL A 343 -17.36 7.00 -4.92
C VAL A 343 -18.25 7.97 -4.13
N SER A 344 -18.14 9.28 -4.39
CA SER A 344 -18.97 10.27 -3.69
C SER A 344 -20.45 10.12 -3.98
N GLU A 345 -20.83 9.69 -5.19
CA GLU A 345 -22.22 9.39 -5.56
C GLU A 345 -22.74 8.16 -4.83
N ALA A 346 -21.92 7.11 -4.70
CA ALA A 346 -22.27 5.91 -3.94
C ALA A 346 -22.46 6.21 -2.45
N LEU A 347 -21.54 6.96 -1.84
CA LEU A 347 -21.62 7.37 -0.42
C LEU A 347 -22.82 8.29 -0.12
N ALA A 348 -23.28 9.05 -1.10
CA ALA A 348 -24.45 9.92 -0.94
C ALA A 348 -25.80 9.18 -1.17
N ALA A 349 -25.77 7.96 -1.71
CA ALA A 349 -26.97 7.17 -1.94
C ALA A 349 -27.54 6.69 -0.59
N PRO A 350 -28.88 6.76 -0.36
CA PRO A 350 -29.46 6.22 0.85
C PRO A 350 -29.23 4.70 0.89
N SER A 351 -28.64 4.20 1.99
CA SER A 351 -28.41 2.76 2.18
C SER A 351 -29.72 1.99 2.01
N THR A 352 -29.74 1.04 1.08
CA THR A 352 -30.92 0.22 0.76
C THR A 352 -31.24 -0.84 1.83
N THR A 353 -30.48 -0.91 2.92
CA THR A 353 -30.58 -1.90 4.01
C THR A 353 -31.40 -1.40 5.22
N GLY A 354 -32.57 -0.79 4.99
CA GLY A 354 -33.40 -0.22 6.05
C GLY A 354 -34.87 -0.56 6.03
N GLU A 355 -35.29 -1.76 5.56
CA GLU A 355 -36.66 -2.26 5.79
C GLU A 355 -36.73 -3.81 5.84
N ALA A 356 -36.09 -4.43 6.80
CA ALA A 356 -36.57 -5.70 7.29
C ALA A 356 -37.62 -5.42 8.35
N THR A 357 -38.85 -5.16 7.87
CA THR A 357 -40.03 -5.04 8.68
C THR A 357 -40.15 -6.21 9.64
N GLY A 358 -39.99 -5.92 10.92
CA GLY A 358 -40.56 -6.75 11.98
C GLY A 358 -42.08 -6.76 11.84
N SER A 359 -42.63 -7.85 11.31
CA SER A 359 -44.02 -8.21 11.52
C SER A 359 -44.10 -9.67 11.92
N GLY A 360 -44.20 -9.93 13.16
CA GLY A 360 -45.40 -10.45 13.83
C GLY A 360 -45.52 -11.95 13.79
N ALA A 361 -45.55 -12.50 14.91
CA ALA A 361 -46.42 -13.45 15.57
C ALA A 361 -45.61 -14.39 16.47
#